data_52ed9f1c84dd1df404919ea99544af77
#
_entry.id   52ed9f1c84dd1df404919ea99544af77
#
_cell.length_a   1.000
_cell.length_b   1.000
_cell.length_c   1.000
_cell.angle_alpha   90.00
_cell.angle_beta   90.00
_cell.angle_gamma   90.00
#
_symmetry.space_group_name_H-M   'P 1'
#
loop_
_entity.id
_entity.type
_entity.pdbx_description
1 polymer ?
#
loop_
_entity_poly.entity_id
_entity_poly.type
_entity_poly.pdbx_seq_one_letter_code
_entity_poly.pdbx_strand_id
1 'polypeptide(L)'
;MPESLLVVDDQPELRLLIRLTLQTLGKVAVAGSGDEMMARIAAERPRVIVLDVSLGEENGLELCRALKDDPATSGIRILLLSAFVQAADVAAGKAAGADDYMAKPFSPRELQDAVGALLA
;
A
#
# COMPACT_ATOMS: atom_id res chain seq x y z
N MET A 1 8.77 17.13 10.18
CA MET A 1 7.58 16.99 9.32
C MET A 1 7.07 15.55 9.40
N PRO A 2 5.77 15.33 9.61
CA PRO A 2 5.25 13.97 9.59
C PRO A 2 5.36 13.37 8.19
N GLU A 3 5.60 12.07 8.16
CA GLU A 3 5.63 11.34 6.90
C GLU A 3 4.21 11.24 6.35
N SER A 4 4.07 11.23 5.03
CA SER A 4 2.79 11.05 4.36
C SER A 4 2.63 9.60 3.91
N LEU A 5 1.55 8.97 4.35
CA LEU A 5 1.23 7.57 4.05
C LEU A 5 -0.14 7.50 3.38
N LEU A 6 -0.32 6.51 2.52
CA LEU A 6 -1.61 6.27 1.85
C LEU A 6 -1.99 4.81 2.01
N VAL A 7 -3.23 4.56 2.43
CA VAL A 7 -3.79 3.22 2.55
C VAL A 7 -4.87 3.05 1.49
N VAL A 8 -4.74 2.02 0.66
CA VAL A 8 -5.68 1.73 -0.43
C VAL A 8 -6.29 0.35 -0.19
N ASP A 9 -7.56 0.33 0.21
CA ASP A 9 -8.30 -0.89 0.51
C ASP A 9 -9.79 -0.62 0.29
N ASP A 10 -10.51 -1.53 -0.35
CA ASP A 10 -11.92 -1.35 -0.64
C ASP A 10 -12.84 -1.70 0.54
N GLN A 11 -12.30 -2.32 1.59
CA GLN A 11 -13.06 -2.67 2.80
C GLN A 11 -12.93 -1.55 3.85
N PRO A 12 -14.02 -0.81 4.15
CA PRO A 12 -13.92 0.35 5.04
C PRO A 12 -13.40 0.02 6.45
N GLU A 13 -13.78 -1.13 7.01
CA GLU A 13 -13.35 -1.51 8.35
C GLU A 13 -11.85 -1.80 8.40
N LEU A 14 -11.35 -2.53 7.42
CA LEU A 14 -9.92 -2.84 7.35
C LEU A 14 -9.12 -1.58 7.06
N ARG A 15 -9.61 -0.74 6.16
CA ARG A 15 -8.98 0.55 5.84
C ARG A 15 -8.85 1.43 7.09
N LEU A 16 -9.89 1.50 7.91
CA LEU A 16 -9.86 2.24 9.16
C LEU A 16 -8.85 1.66 10.14
N LEU A 17 -8.84 0.32 10.29
CA LEU A 17 -7.91 -0.35 11.19
C LEU A 17 -6.45 -0.06 10.78
N ILE A 18 -6.15 -0.16 9.50
CA ILE A 18 -4.80 0.13 9.00
C ILE A 18 -4.44 1.58 9.24
N ARG A 19 -5.36 2.51 8.98
CA ARG A 19 -5.13 3.93 9.23
C ARG A 19 -4.80 4.21 10.70
N LEU A 20 -5.59 3.65 11.62
CA LEU A 20 -5.36 3.82 13.05
C LEU A 20 -4.03 3.20 13.48
N THR A 21 -3.68 2.06 12.90
CA THR A 21 -2.43 1.38 13.19
C THR A 21 -1.20 2.21 12.78
N LEU A 22 -1.30 2.91 11.65
CA LEU A 22 -0.17 3.64 11.07
C LEU A 22 -0.10 5.11 11.48
N GLN A 23 -1.12 5.65 12.16
CA GLN A 23 -1.14 7.08 12.48
C GLN A 23 0.00 7.52 13.40
N THR A 24 0.63 6.61 14.12
CA THR A 24 1.81 6.92 14.94
C THR A 24 3.06 7.12 14.07
N LEU A 25 3.07 6.65 12.83
CA LEU A 25 4.20 6.75 11.93
C LEU A 25 4.13 7.99 11.03
N GLY A 26 2.95 8.56 10.85
CA GLY A 26 2.79 9.72 10.00
C GLY A 26 1.34 10.07 9.74
N LYS A 27 1.15 10.99 8.79
CA LYS A 27 -0.16 11.42 8.33
C LYS A 27 -0.70 10.41 7.32
N VAL A 28 -1.86 9.83 7.59
CA VAL A 28 -2.41 8.74 6.78
C VAL A 28 -3.64 9.21 6.01
N ALA A 29 -3.55 9.19 4.68
CA ALA A 29 -4.70 9.34 3.79
C ALA A 29 -5.23 7.96 3.41
N VAL A 30 -6.48 7.89 2.99
CA VAL A 30 -7.12 6.64 2.63
C VAL A 30 -7.77 6.73 1.25
N ALA A 31 -7.88 5.60 0.56
CA ALA A 31 -8.55 5.48 -0.72
C ALA A 31 -9.19 4.09 -0.82
N GLY A 32 -10.34 4.01 -1.48
CA GLY A 32 -11.06 2.75 -1.65
C GLY A 32 -10.98 2.19 -3.06
N SER A 33 -10.30 2.86 -3.97
CA SER A 33 -10.19 2.46 -5.37
C SER A 33 -8.91 3.02 -5.99
N GLY A 34 -8.59 2.54 -7.19
CA GLY A 34 -7.45 3.07 -7.95
C GLY A 34 -7.62 4.55 -8.31
N ASP A 35 -8.83 4.97 -8.67
CA ASP A 35 -9.10 6.37 -8.99
C ASP A 35 -8.90 7.26 -7.76
N GLU A 36 -9.43 6.86 -6.60
CA GLU A 36 -9.21 7.60 -5.36
C GLU A 36 -7.73 7.62 -4.99
N MET A 37 -7.02 6.50 -5.18
CA MET A 37 -5.59 6.42 -4.95
C MET A 37 -4.84 7.48 -5.74
N MET A 38 -5.13 7.58 -7.04
CA MET A 38 -4.47 8.56 -7.90
C MET A 38 -4.80 9.99 -7.49
N ALA A 39 -6.05 10.25 -7.07
CA ALA A 39 -6.44 11.57 -6.58
C ALA A 39 -5.69 11.95 -5.30
N ARG A 40 -5.50 10.99 -4.40
CA ARG A 40 -4.73 11.23 -3.16
C ARG A 40 -3.26 11.49 -3.45
N ILE A 41 -2.66 10.73 -4.39
CA ILE A 41 -1.27 10.93 -4.78
C ILE A 41 -1.08 12.34 -5.39
N ALA A 42 -2.02 12.78 -6.22
CA ALA A 42 -1.97 14.10 -6.82
C ALA A 42 -2.09 15.22 -5.79
N ALA A 43 -2.92 15.01 -4.75
CA ALA A 43 -3.10 15.99 -3.69
C ALA A 43 -1.89 16.09 -2.78
N GLU A 44 -1.31 14.95 -2.41
CA GLU A 44 -0.12 14.90 -1.56
C GLU A 44 0.60 13.58 -1.83
N ARG A 45 1.79 13.65 -2.40
CA ARG A 45 2.57 12.46 -2.76
C ARG A 45 3.02 11.72 -1.49
N PRO A 46 2.57 10.48 -1.29
CA PRO A 46 2.97 9.72 -0.09
C PRO A 46 4.38 9.16 -0.24
N ARG A 47 5.01 8.86 0.90
CA ARG A 47 6.28 8.14 0.91
C ARG A 47 6.06 6.63 0.80
N VAL A 48 4.99 6.13 1.42
CA VAL A 48 4.63 4.71 1.40
C VAL A 48 3.15 4.57 1.08
N ILE A 49 2.84 3.62 0.22
CA ILE A 49 1.46 3.20 -0.06
C ILE A 49 1.30 1.77 0.44
N VAL A 50 0.28 1.54 1.26
CA VAL A 50 -0.16 0.20 1.65
C VAL A 50 -1.33 -0.14 0.74
N LEU A 51 -1.15 -1.09 -0.15
CA LEU A 51 -2.06 -1.38 -1.25
C LEU A 51 -2.55 -2.83 -1.21
N ASP A 52 -3.86 -3.02 -1.14
CA ASP A 52 -4.47 -4.33 -1.21
C ASP A 52 -4.38 -4.88 -2.65
N VAL A 53 -3.94 -6.12 -2.79
CA VAL A 53 -3.89 -6.79 -4.09
C VAL A 53 -5.30 -6.98 -4.65
N SER A 54 -6.26 -7.32 -3.78
CA SER A 54 -7.67 -7.50 -4.18
C SER A 54 -8.44 -6.22 -3.87
N LEU A 55 -8.57 -5.33 -4.84
CA LEU A 55 -9.18 -4.03 -4.66
C LEU A 55 -10.51 -3.96 -5.44
N GLY A 56 -11.54 -4.62 -4.91
CA GLY A 56 -12.81 -4.74 -5.60
C GLY A 56 -12.63 -5.49 -6.92
N GLU A 57 -12.99 -4.85 -8.03
CA GLU A 57 -12.78 -5.40 -9.37
C GLU A 57 -11.40 -5.07 -9.93
N GLU A 58 -10.64 -4.22 -9.25
CA GLU A 58 -9.31 -3.82 -9.68
C GLU A 58 -8.24 -4.75 -9.13
N ASN A 59 -7.14 -4.86 -9.86
CA ASN A 59 -6.00 -5.68 -9.45
C ASN A 59 -4.89 -4.77 -8.91
N GLY A 60 -4.59 -4.92 -7.62
CA GLY A 60 -3.54 -4.12 -6.96
C GLY A 60 -2.16 -4.34 -7.56
N LEU A 61 -1.88 -5.52 -8.12
CA LEU A 61 -0.60 -5.76 -8.81
C LEU A 61 -0.44 -4.87 -10.03
N GLU A 62 -1.50 -4.70 -10.81
CA GLU A 62 -1.48 -3.83 -11.98
C GLU A 62 -1.32 -2.37 -11.58
N LEU A 63 -2.00 -1.95 -10.51
CA LEU A 63 -1.86 -0.60 -9.99
C LEU A 63 -0.43 -0.35 -9.51
N CYS A 64 0.16 -1.31 -8.82
CA CYS A 64 1.55 -1.24 -8.37
C CYS A 64 2.50 -1.09 -9.56
N ARG A 65 2.34 -1.92 -10.58
CA ARG A 65 3.16 -1.87 -11.78
C ARG A 65 3.04 -0.50 -12.47
N ALA A 66 1.82 0.02 -12.59
CA ALA A 66 1.61 1.33 -13.22
C ALA A 66 2.33 2.45 -12.46
N LEU A 67 2.27 2.43 -11.12
CA LEU A 67 2.97 3.40 -10.29
C LEU A 67 4.49 3.29 -10.45
N LYS A 68 5.02 2.08 -10.50
CA LYS A 68 6.46 1.85 -10.61
C LYS A 68 7.00 2.14 -12.02
N ASP A 69 6.16 2.04 -13.04
CA ASP A 69 6.55 2.33 -14.41
C ASP A 69 6.52 3.84 -14.73
N ASP A 70 5.82 4.63 -13.93
CA ASP A 70 5.73 6.09 -14.12
C ASP A 70 6.84 6.79 -13.33
N PRO A 71 7.73 7.54 -13.99
CA PRO A 71 8.79 8.27 -13.28
C PRO A 71 8.29 9.22 -12.19
N ALA A 72 7.07 9.74 -12.33
CA ALA A 72 6.49 10.65 -11.33
C ALA A 72 6.15 9.94 -10.01
N THR A 73 5.92 8.62 -10.04
CA THR A 73 5.48 7.84 -8.88
C THR A 73 6.41 6.68 -8.54
N SER A 74 7.40 6.38 -9.37
CA SER A 74 8.27 5.21 -9.19
C SER A 74 9.05 5.22 -7.87
N GLY A 75 9.28 6.38 -7.29
CA GLY A 75 10.00 6.51 -6.01
C GLY A 75 9.14 6.26 -4.77
N ILE A 76 7.82 6.14 -4.93
CA ILE A 76 6.94 5.82 -3.81
C ILE A 76 7.14 4.36 -3.44
N ARG A 77 7.36 4.08 -2.14
CA ARG A 77 7.49 2.71 -1.65
C ARG A 77 6.11 2.07 -1.56
N ILE A 78 5.99 0.82 -2.01
CA ILE A 78 4.70 0.11 -2.03
C ILE A 78 4.80 -1.19 -1.24
N LEU A 79 3.92 -1.32 -0.24
CA LEU A 79 3.70 -2.55 0.51
C LEU A 79 2.39 -3.16 0.01
N LEU A 80 2.44 -4.34 -0.59
CA LEU A 80 1.24 -5.05 -1.01
C LEU A 80 0.72 -5.92 0.13
N LEU A 81 -0.59 -5.90 0.34
CA LEU A 81 -1.29 -6.80 1.28
C LEU A 81 -2.12 -7.80 0.50
N SER A 82 -2.05 -9.07 0.88
CA SER A 82 -2.82 -10.12 0.20
C SER A 82 -3.09 -11.31 1.09
N ALA A 83 -4.25 -11.95 0.89
CA ALA A 83 -4.55 -13.25 1.46
C ALA A 83 -3.78 -14.37 0.74
N PHE A 84 -3.20 -14.08 -0.41
CA PHE A 84 -2.50 -15.05 -1.26
C PHE A 84 -1.00 -14.89 -1.07
N VAL A 85 -0.36 -15.90 -0.45
CA VAL A 85 1.06 -15.80 -0.06
C VAL A 85 1.89 -17.00 -0.52
N GLN A 86 1.43 -17.70 -1.54
CA GLN A 86 2.25 -18.74 -2.15
C GLN A 86 3.43 -18.12 -2.89
N ALA A 87 4.46 -18.92 -3.16
CA ALA A 87 5.68 -18.41 -3.79
C ALA A 87 5.39 -17.67 -5.10
N ALA A 88 4.45 -18.17 -5.91
CA ALA A 88 4.07 -17.53 -7.17
C ALA A 88 3.43 -16.15 -6.95
N ASP A 89 2.63 -16.01 -5.90
CA ASP A 89 1.97 -14.74 -5.57
C ASP A 89 3.00 -13.69 -5.14
N VAL A 90 3.92 -14.08 -4.29
CA VAL A 90 4.98 -13.20 -3.82
C VAL A 90 5.89 -12.79 -4.98
N ALA A 91 6.22 -13.74 -5.86
CA ALA A 91 7.03 -13.47 -7.05
C ALA A 91 6.33 -12.48 -7.98
N ALA A 92 5.01 -12.60 -8.16
CA ALA A 92 4.22 -11.67 -8.97
C ALA A 92 4.25 -10.25 -8.36
N GLY A 93 4.18 -10.14 -7.04
CA GLY A 93 4.30 -8.85 -6.34
C GLY A 93 5.65 -8.19 -6.59
N LYS A 94 6.73 -8.96 -6.48
CA LYS A 94 8.08 -8.47 -6.76
C LYS A 94 8.24 -8.07 -8.22
N ALA A 95 7.69 -8.85 -9.14
CA ALA A 95 7.72 -8.54 -10.57
C ALA A 95 6.95 -7.26 -10.90
N ALA A 96 5.91 -6.94 -10.12
CA ALA A 96 5.18 -5.68 -10.25
C ALA A 96 5.94 -4.49 -9.68
N GLY A 97 7.06 -4.72 -9.01
CA GLY A 97 7.92 -3.68 -8.47
C GLY A 97 7.64 -3.32 -7.02
N ALA A 98 6.83 -4.11 -6.31
CA ALA A 98 6.53 -3.86 -4.91
C ALA A 98 7.81 -3.92 -4.05
N ASP A 99 7.87 -3.05 -3.07
CA ASP A 99 9.03 -2.99 -2.15
C ASP A 99 8.89 -4.03 -1.04
N ASP A 100 7.67 -4.44 -0.70
CA ASP A 100 7.41 -5.49 0.26
C ASP A 100 6.04 -6.12 0.00
N TYR A 101 5.81 -7.29 0.59
CA TYR A 101 4.58 -8.06 0.40
C TYR A 101 4.21 -8.69 1.74
N MET A 102 2.98 -8.48 2.22
CA MET A 102 2.55 -8.95 3.53
C MET A 102 1.26 -9.77 3.44
N ALA A 103 1.22 -10.87 4.20
CA ALA A 103 0.05 -11.74 4.27
C ALA A 103 -1.06 -11.14 5.14
N LYS A 104 -2.30 -11.38 4.74
CA LYS A 104 -3.48 -11.20 5.60
C LYS A 104 -3.85 -12.55 6.20
N PRO A 105 -4.23 -12.63 7.46
CA PRO A 105 -4.27 -11.54 8.44
C PRO A 105 -2.87 -11.17 8.94
N PHE A 106 -2.69 -9.92 9.31
CA PHE A 106 -1.45 -9.42 9.89
C PHE A 106 -1.73 -8.85 11.29
N SER A 107 -0.69 -8.76 12.12
CA SER A 107 -0.80 -8.03 13.37
C SER A 107 -0.49 -6.54 13.16
N PRO A 108 -1.05 -5.65 14.01
CA PRO A 108 -0.70 -4.21 13.93
C PRO A 108 0.81 -3.98 14.02
N ARG A 109 1.51 -4.72 14.85
CA ARG A 109 2.96 -4.56 14.99
C ARG A 109 3.71 -4.96 13.73
N GLU A 110 3.32 -6.07 13.10
CA GLU A 110 3.93 -6.49 11.83
C GLU A 110 3.78 -5.40 10.78
N LEU A 111 2.59 -4.79 10.69
CA LEU A 111 2.33 -3.73 9.74
C LEU A 111 3.16 -2.48 10.05
N GLN A 112 3.23 -2.07 11.31
CA GLN A 112 4.04 -0.93 11.74
C GLN A 112 5.51 -1.14 11.41
N ASP A 113 6.03 -2.34 11.69
CA ASP A 113 7.43 -2.66 11.43
C ASP A 113 7.74 -2.63 9.93
N ALA A 114 6.85 -3.19 9.10
CA ALA A 114 7.04 -3.22 7.64
C ALA A 114 7.02 -1.81 7.05
N VAL A 115 6.04 -0.98 7.44
CA VAL A 115 5.96 0.39 6.95
C VAL A 115 7.12 1.23 7.49
N GLY A 116 7.48 1.04 8.75
CA GLY A 116 8.63 1.73 9.34
C GLY A 116 9.92 1.45 8.58
N ALA A 117 10.12 0.20 8.16
CA ALA A 117 11.30 -0.18 7.38
C ALA A 117 11.31 0.53 6.01
N LEU A 118 10.14 0.71 5.39
CA LEU A 118 10.04 1.39 4.10
C LEU A 118 10.22 2.91 4.22
N LEU A 119 9.99 3.47 5.41
CA LEU A 119 10.22 4.89 5.69
C LEU A 119 11.68 5.21 6.00
N ALA A 120 12.45 4.20 6.35
CA ALA A 120 13.84 4.39 6.76
C ALA A 120 14.78 4.78 5.60
#